data_fdd17b5d9f527357d7aaee0f0928ae45
#
_entry.id   fdd17b5d9f527357d7aaee0f0928ae45
#
_cell.length_a   1.000
_cell.length_b   1.000
_cell.length_c   1.000
_cell.angle_alpha   90.00
_cell.angle_beta   90.00
_cell.angle_gamma   90.00
#
_symmetry.space_group_name_H-M   'P 1'
#
loop_
_entity.id
_entity.type
_entity.pdbx_description
1 polymer ?
#
loop_
_entity_poly.entity_id
_entity_poly.type
_entity_poly.pdbx_seq_one_letter_code
_entity_poly.pdbx_strand_id
1 'polypeptide(L)'
;MVSVLHHSEDMDVILAEHQGLGTRRVLKRISKQHSEGSLDAQYQLRRESEILKTLKHPGIPLIYDYWEDEEEICLIEEYIEGLSLQEYLLRYSSLDLGFIAEVLSQILDILAYLHDRQQPVTHQDLKTEHLLIRGKQIVLIDYGISEFLGGNAGRSPGEDLYDLGQVASEMLAHCDSYVPYAFRRMIRKACAKDMSARYISAAEWKKDITEWCRKRSGNDKEGLLISSIAVIGNQRGIGTTHVAVSITSYLGQKGQRAFYRNLSGRPGFLALEENLNTDFREKDGIIYHRWFRGMADYGPAVEPQHTPEGICVSDCGTDFTLAEDADVIIYLTGSRPWHSRMLMQEYLQKDSGILMITPSNPGMAHALAKATGHRVVSMPYDENPMHPDRTIRRVYDQIFRKYKGRKGHF
;
A
#
# COMPACT_ATOMS: atom_id res chain seq x y z
N MET A 1 -29.38 12.03 -30.13
CA MET A 1 -27.92 11.79 -30.13
C MET A 1 -27.24 13.08 -29.68
N VAL A 2 -26.32 13.00 -28.74
CA VAL A 2 -25.55 14.17 -28.28
C VAL A 2 -24.12 14.11 -28.85
N SER A 3 -23.45 12.97 -28.72
CA SER A 3 -22.10 12.73 -29.27
C SER A 3 -21.80 11.22 -29.33
N VAL A 4 -20.87 10.85 -30.22
CA VAL A 4 -20.28 9.51 -30.21
C VAL A 4 -19.15 9.51 -29.20
N LEU A 5 -19.20 8.61 -28.20
CA LEU A 5 -18.19 8.44 -27.19
C LEU A 5 -17.07 7.51 -27.66
N HIS A 6 -17.46 6.43 -28.35
CA HIS A 6 -16.54 5.46 -28.94
C HIS A 6 -17.16 4.88 -30.19
N HIS A 7 -16.32 4.62 -31.20
CA HIS A 7 -16.73 3.97 -32.45
C HIS A 7 -15.68 2.90 -32.77
N SER A 8 -16.14 1.68 -32.97
CA SER A 8 -15.35 0.59 -33.50
C SER A 8 -16.04 -0.03 -34.70
N GLU A 9 -15.40 -0.95 -35.41
CA GLU A 9 -16.00 -1.68 -36.53
C GLU A 9 -17.24 -2.48 -36.11
N ASP A 10 -17.29 -2.90 -34.83
CA ASP A 10 -18.34 -3.79 -34.33
C ASP A 10 -19.39 -3.08 -33.48
N MET A 11 -19.06 -1.96 -32.82
CA MET A 11 -19.93 -1.35 -31.81
C MET A 11 -19.80 0.18 -31.79
N ASP A 12 -20.95 0.86 -31.72
CA ASP A 12 -21.06 2.27 -31.39
C ASP A 12 -21.44 2.48 -29.94
N VAL A 13 -20.69 3.33 -29.22
CA VAL A 13 -21.05 3.84 -27.90
C VAL A 13 -21.40 5.31 -28.01
N ILE A 14 -22.65 5.63 -27.76
CA ILE A 14 -23.25 6.94 -28.07
C ILE A 14 -23.76 7.57 -26.78
N LEU A 15 -23.43 8.84 -26.56
CA LEU A 15 -24.13 9.67 -25.58
C LEU A 15 -25.44 10.15 -26.18
N ALA A 16 -26.55 9.73 -25.60
CA ALA A 16 -27.89 10.08 -25.99
C ALA A 16 -28.61 10.88 -24.89
N GLU A 17 -29.58 11.71 -25.29
CA GLU A 17 -30.47 12.40 -24.36
C GLU A 17 -31.88 11.88 -24.49
N HIS A 18 -32.52 11.51 -23.41
CA HIS A 18 -33.89 11.08 -23.37
C HIS A 18 -34.81 12.30 -23.59
N GLN A 19 -35.52 12.37 -24.72
CA GLN A 19 -36.27 13.55 -25.15
C GLN A 19 -37.31 14.04 -24.12
N GLY A 20 -38.00 13.10 -23.45
CA GLY A 20 -39.06 13.48 -22.51
C GLY A 20 -38.53 13.85 -21.10
N LEU A 21 -37.36 13.39 -20.72
CA LEU A 21 -36.81 13.59 -19.36
C LEU A 21 -35.61 14.54 -19.33
N GLY A 22 -35.00 14.84 -20.47
CA GLY A 22 -33.78 15.65 -20.56
C GLY A 22 -32.56 14.99 -19.91
N THR A 23 -32.62 13.67 -19.64
CA THR A 23 -31.56 12.94 -18.95
C THR A 23 -30.63 12.25 -19.94
N ARG A 24 -29.31 12.31 -19.66
CA ARG A 24 -28.30 11.66 -20.49
C ARG A 24 -28.24 10.17 -20.23
N ARG A 25 -27.97 9.40 -21.30
CA ARG A 25 -27.82 7.93 -21.29
C ARG A 25 -26.67 7.53 -22.18
N VAL A 26 -26.09 6.38 -21.92
CA VAL A 26 -25.15 5.70 -22.83
C VAL A 26 -25.94 4.66 -23.60
N LEU A 27 -25.86 4.73 -24.93
CA LEU A 27 -26.41 3.75 -25.84
C LEU A 27 -25.27 2.98 -26.49
N LYS A 28 -25.16 1.68 -26.18
CA LYS A 28 -24.30 0.73 -26.89
C LYS A 28 -25.09 0.04 -27.98
N ARG A 29 -24.63 0.14 -29.23
CA ARG A 29 -25.34 -0.37 -30.41
C ARG A 29 -24.44 -1.20 -31.30
N ILE A 30 -24.90 -2.35 -31.70
CA ILE A 30 -24.23 -3.28 -32.62
C ILE A 30 -25.19 -3.52 -33.81
N SER A 31 -24.72 -3.27 -35.05
CA SER A 31 -25.43 -3.63 -36.25
C SER A 31 -25.14 -5.09 -36.61
N LYS A 32 -26.20 -5.86 -36.93
CA LYS A 32 -26.08 -7.29 -37.32
C LYS A 32 -25.71 -7.48 -38.80
N GLN A 33 -25.66 -6.38 -39.58
CA GLN A 33 -25.48 -6.43 -41.04
C GLN A 33 -24.01 -6.52 -41.48
N HIS A 34 -23.02 -6.39 -40.56
CA HIS A 34 -21.59 -6.35 -40.88
C HIS A 34 -20.79 -7.43 -40.21
N SER A 35 -20.11 -8.28 -41.03
CA SER A 35 -18.96 -9.16 -40.86
C SER A 35 -18.85 -10.14 -39.65
N GLU A 36 -18.01 -11.18 -39.82
CA GLU A 36 -17.72 -12.28 -38.86
C GLU A 36 -17.24 -11.84 -37.47
N GLY A 37 -16.60 -10.65 -37.33
CA GLY A 37 -16.18 -10.07 -36.04
C GLY A 37 -17.33 -9.64 -35.13
N SER A 38 -18.48 -9.33 -35.72
CA SER A 38 -19.70 -8.89 -35.04
C SER A 38 -20.33 -9.93 -34.08
N LEU A 39 -20.03 -11.24 -34.21
CA LEU A 39 -20.66 -12.28 -33.39
C LEU A 39 -20.14 -12.26 -31.95
N ASP A 40 -18.86 -12.03 -31.75
CA ASP A 40 -18.28 -11.94 -30.39
C ASP A 40 -18.78 -10.67 -29.67
N ALA A 41 -18.82 -9.53 -30.38
CA ALA A 41 -19.36 -8.30 -29.84
C ALA A 41 -20.86 -8.43 -29.49
N GLN A 42 -21.66 -9.06 -30.36
CA GLN A 42 -23.07 -9.37 -30.09
C GLN A 42 -23.22 -10.25 -28.84
N TYR A 43 -22.39 -11.29 -28.71
CA TYR A 43 -22.40 -12.16 -27.53
C TYR A 43 -22.06 -11.37 -26.27
N GLN A 44 -21.02 -10.53 -26.33
CA GLN A 44 -20.60 -9.69 -25.21
C GLN A 44 -21.70 -8.71 -24.77
N LEU A 45 -22.35 -8.01 -25.71
CA LEU A 45 -23.40 -7.03 -25.36
C LEU A 45 -24.66 -7.71 -24.77
N ARG A 46 -25.07 -8.88 -25.32
CA ARG A 46 -26.14 -9.69 -24.71
C ARG A 46 -25.78 -10.06 -23.28
N ARG A 47 -24.56 -10.55 -23.07
CA ARG A 47 -24.09 -10.99 -21.77
C ARG A 47 -23.98 -9.83 -20.77
N GLU A 48 -23.48 -8.70 -21.20
CA GLU A 48 -23.45 -7.47 -20.40
C GLU A 48 -24.88 -7.11 -19.93
N SER A 49 -25.85 -7.14 -20.82
CA SER A 49 -27.24 -6.90 -20.45
C SER A 49 -27.80 -7.91 -19.44
N GLU A 50 -27.46 -9.19 -19.61
CA GLU A 50 -27.89 -10.27 -18.68
C GLU A 50 -27.28 -10.11 -17.30
N ILE A 51 -26.04 -9.66 -17.21
CA ILE A 51 -25.36 -9.41 -15.92
C ILE A 51 -25.94 -8.16 -15.30
N LEU A 52 -25.89 -7.00 -15.99
CA LEU A 52 -26.30 -5.71 -15.45
C LEU A 52 -27.75 -5.70 -14.94
N LYS A 53 -28.70 -6.37 -15.61
CA LYS A 53 -30.11 -6.45 -15.13
C LYS A 53 -30.24 -7.09 -13.75
N THR A 54 -29.24 -7.87 -13.31
CA THR A 54 -29.25 -8.52 -12.01
C THR A 54 -28.53 -7.71 -10.93
N LEU A 55 -27.80 -6.63 -11.33
CA LEU A 55 -26.95 -5.87 -10.45
C LEU A 55 -27.69 -4.60 -9.94
N LYS A 56 -27.56 -4.35 -8.62
CA LYS A 56 -28.07 -3.13 -7.96
C LYS A 56 -27.06 -2.66 -6.93
N HIS A 57 -26.16 -1.81 -7.32
CA HIS A 57 -25.13 -1.26 -6.44
C HIS A 57 -24.80 0.19 -6.86
N PRO A 58 -24.60 1.14 -5.94
CA PRO A 58 -24.33 2.54 -6.32
C PRO A 58 -23.06 2.75 -7.11
N GLY A 59 -22.08 1.83 -7.05
CA GLY A 59 -20.87 1.82 -7.85
C GLY A 59 -20.98 1.04 -9.18
N ILE A 60 -22.19 0.73 -9.65
CA ILE A 60 -22.44 0.01 -10.90
C ILE A 60 -23.52 0.76 -11.70
N PRO A 61 -23.35 1.00 -13.01
CA PRO A 61 -24.35 1.67 -13.81
C PRO A 61 -25.71 0.94 -13.80
N LEU A 62 -26.79 1.71 -13.82
CA LEU A 62 -28.13 1.17 -14.02
C LEU A 62 -28.38 0.90 -15.49
N ILE A 63 -28.95 -0.27 -15.79
CA ILE A 63 -29.55 -0.55 -17.09
C ILE A 63 -30.95 0.04 -17.14
N TYR A 64 -31.27 0.74 -18.21
CA TYR A 64 -32.60 1.33 -18.46
C TYR A 64 -33.43 0.56 -19.45
N ASP A 65 -32.79 0.07 -20.52
CA ASP A 65 -33.49 -0.66 -21.57
C ASP A 65 -32.51 -1.56 -22.33
N TYR A 66 -33.08 -2.59 -22.97
CA TYR A 66 -32.38 -3.49 -23.86
C TYR A 66 -33.37 -3.97 -24.94
N TRP A 67 -32.97 -3.89 -26.20
CA TRP A 67 -33.74 -4.51 -27.28
C TRP A 67 -32.82 -5.16 -28.30
N GLU A 68 -33.39 -6.12 -28.98
CA GLU A 68 -32.73 -6.85 -30.05
C GLU A 68 -33.77 -7.19 -31.12
N ASP A 69 -33.48 -6.83 -32.37
CA ASP A 69 -34.28 -7.16 -33.54
C ASP A 69 -33.43 -7.79 -34.66
N GLU A 70 -33.92 -7.82 -35.90
CA GLU A 70 -33.21 -8.42 -37.03
C GLU A 70 -32.01 -7.58 -37.48
N GLU A 71 -32.00 -6.28 -37.17
CA GLU A 71 -31.03 -5.31 -37.69
C GLU A 71 -29.95 -4.95 -36.65
N GLU A 72 -30.31 -4.85 -35.37
CA GLU A 72 -29.42 -4.35 -34.35
C GLU A 72 -29.64 -4.96 -32.96
N ILE A 73 -28.65 -4.78 -32.10
CA ILE A 73 -28.70 -4.99 -30.64
C ILE A 73 -28.38 -3.69 -29.97
N CYS A 74 -29.22 -3.28 -29.03
CA CYS A 74 -29.04 -2.04 -28.29
C CYS A 74 -29.18 -2.26 -26.77
N LEU A 75 -28.26 -1.63 -26.03
CA LEU A 75 -28.28 -1.56 -24.55
C LEU A 75 -28.26 -0.08 -24.16
N ILE A 76 -29.19 0.32 -23.29
CA ILE A 76 -29.23 1.67 -22.71
C ILE A 76 -28.89 1.58 -21.23
N GLU A 77 -27.83 2.28 -20.84
CA GLU A 77 -27.35 2.33 -19.48
C GLU A 77 -27.19 3.76 -18.93
N GLU A 78 -26.98 3.90 -17.65
CA GLU A 78 -26.75 5.16 -16.96
C GLU A 78 -25.50 5.84 -17.52
N TYR A 79 -25.63 7.13 -17.90
CA TYR A 79 -24.47 7.96 -18.16
C TYR A 79 -23.86 8.44 -16.86
N ILE A 80 -22.62 8.07 -16.62
CA ILE A 80 -21.86 8.48 -15.44
C ILE A 80 -21.06 9.73 -15.78
N GLU A 81 -21.47 10.87 -15.23
CA GLU A 81 -20.73 12.12 -15.41
C GLU A 81 -19.51 12.15 -14.48
N GLY A 82 -18.32 12.17 -15.06
CA GLY A 82 -17.05 12.14 -14.32
C GLY A 82 -15.87 11.89 -15.24
N LEU A 83 -14.66 11.86 -14.64
CA LEU A 83 -13.44 11.45 -15.32
C LEU A 83 -13.21 9.97 -15.06
N SER A 84 -12.62 9.26 -16.03
CA SER A 84 -12.04 7.97 -15.73
C SER A 84 -10.85 8.14 -14.76
N LEU A 85 -10.52 7.09 -14.00
CA LEU A 85 -9.33 7.11 -13.14
C LEU A 85 -8.07 7.33 -13.98
N GLN A 86 -8.01 6.81 -15.21
CA GLN A 86 -6.91 7.06 -16.14
C GLN A 86 -6.79 8.56 -16.47
N GLU A 87 -7.90 9.22 -16.87
CA GLU A 87 -7.91 10.66 -17.14
C GLU A 87 -7.56 11.48 -15.89
N TYR A 88 -8.00 11.01 -14.73
CA TYR A 88 -7.67 11.63 -13.45
C TYR A 88 -6.17 11.55 -13.17
N LEU A 89 -5.52 10.38 -13.36
CA LEU A 89 -4.09 10.18 -13.22
C LEU A 89 -3.27 11.04 -14.19
N LEU A 90 -3.72 11.18 -15.43
CA LEU A 90 -3.08 12.07 -16.41
C LEU A 90 -3.20 13.55 -16.04
N ARG A 91 -4.32 13.95 -15.44
CA ARG A 91 -4.60 15.35 -15.10
C ARG A 91 -3.95 15.80 -13.79
N TYR A 92 -3.83 14.91 -12.81
CA TYR A 92 -3.31 15.21 -11.47
C TYR A 92 -1.99 14.47 -11.25
N SER A 93 -0.89 15.21 -11.19
CA SER A 93 0.46 14.66 -11.10
C SER A 93 0.81 14.05 -9.73
N SER A 94 0.00 14.31 -8.70
CA SER A 94 0.28 13.84 -7.33
C SER A 94 -0.99 13.39 -6.63
N LEU A 95 -0.99 12.15 -6.13
CA LEU A 95 -2.07 11.57 -5.34
C LEU A 95 -1.72 11.54 -3.84
N ASP A 96 -2.72 11.78 -3.00
CA ASP A 96 -2.64 11.48 -1.56
C ASP A 96 -2.92 10.00 -1.30
N LEU A 97 -2.16 9.41 -0.37
CA LEU A 97 -2.33 7.99 -0.02
C LEU A 97 -3.71 7.69 0.60
N GLY A 98 -4.34 8.68 1.25
CA GLY A 98 -5.70 8.57 1.76
C GLY A 98 -6.72 8.45 0.63
N PHE A 99 -6.55 9.23 -0.45
CA PHE A 99 -7.37 9.12 -1.64
C PHE A 99 -7.23 7.73 -2.29
N ILE A 100 -6.01 7.22 -2.42
CA ILE A 100 -5.77 5.87 -2.96
C ILE A 100 -6.48 4.80 -2.11
N ALA A 101 -6.38 4.89 -0.78
CA ALA A 101 -7.04 3.96 0.13
C ALA A 101 -8.58 4.01 0.01
N GLU A 102 -9.14 5.22 -0.15
CA GLU A 102 -10.58 5.42 -0.32
C GLU A 102 -11.07 4.83 -1.65
N VAL A 103 -10.37 5.09 -2.75
CA VAL A 103 -10.68 4.52 -4.08
C VAL A 103 -10.65 2.99 -4.00
N LEU A 104 -9.58 2.41 -3.46
CA LEU A 104 -9.47 0.96 -3.30
C LEU A 104 -10.58 0.38 -2.43
N SER A 105 -10.94 1.05 -1.34
CA SER A 105 -12.03 0.61 -0.46
C SER A 105 -13.36 0.53 -1.19
N GLN A 106 -13.69 1.53 -2.03
CA GLN A 106 -14.93 1.55 -2.81
C GLN A 106 -14.95 0.48 -3.91
N ILE A 107 -13.81 0.27 -4.60
CA ILE A 107 -13.73 -0.81 -5.61
C ILE A 107 -13.88 -2.17 -4.95
N LEU A 108 -13.26 -2.38 -3.78
CA LEU A 108 -13.40 -3.62 -3.02
C LEU A 108 -14.84 -3.86 -2.53
N ASP A 109 -15.64 -2.81 -2.28
CA ASP A 109 -17.08 -2.95 -2.02
C ASP A 109 -17.82 -3.46 -3.24
N ILE A 110 -17.52 -2.92 -4.41
CA ILE A 110 -18.12 -3.37 -5.67
C ILE A 110 -17.76 -4.83 -5.93
N LEU A 111 -16.47 -5.20 -5.81
CA LEU A 111 -16.02 -6.57 -6.04
C LEU A 111 -16.61 -7.54 -5.00
N ALA A 112 -16.69 -7.17 -3.72
CA ALA A 112 -17.34 -8.01 -2.71
C ALA A 112 -18.82 -8.23 -3.07
N TYR A 113 -19.53 -7.18 -3.49
CA TYR A 113 -20.91 -7.30 -3.95
C TYR A 113 -21.04 -8.25 -5.18
N LEU A 114 -20.12 -8.20 -6.14
CA LEU A 114 -20.13 -9.06 -7.32
C LEU A 114 -19.83 -10.53 -6.97
N HIS A 115 -18.84 -10.76 -6.11
CA HIS A 115 -18.32 -12.10 -5.81
C HIS A 115 -19.19 -12.88 -4.79
N ASP A 116 -19.86 -12.19 -3.85
CA ASP A 116 -20.60 -12.83 -2.73
C ASP A 116 -22.10 -13.05 -3.04
N ARG A 117 -22.52 -12.92 -4.30
CA ARG A 117 -23.91 -13.15 -4.73
C ARG A 117 -24.24 -14.65 -4.84
N GLN A 118 -25.53 -14.98 -4.88
CA GLN A 118 -25.99 -16.34 -5.18
C GLN A 118 -25.53 -16.85 -6.57
N GLN A 119 -25.45 -15.94 -7.53
CA GLN A 119 -24.79 -16.12 -8.82
C GLN A 119 -23.61 -15.14 -8.88
N PRO A 120 -22.43 -15.56 -8.42
CA PRO A 120 -21.28 -14.68 -8.39
C PRO A 120 -20.87 -14.26 -9.81
N VAL A 121 -20.40 -13.01 -9.93
CA VAL A 121 -19.93 -12.42 -11.19
C VAL A 121 -18.47 -12.02 -11.01
N THR A 122 -17.63 -12.32 -11.99
CA THR A 122 -16.27 -11.76 -12.14
C THR A 122 -16.26 -10.69 -13.21
N HIS A 123 -15.54 -9.60 -13.00
CA HIS A 123 -15.50 -8.46 -13.95
C HIS A 123 -14.57 -8.72 -15.13
N GLN A 124 -13.40 -9.28 -14.89
CA GLN A 124 -12.37 -9.73 -15.85
C GLN A 124 -11.63 -8.66 -16.67
N ASP A 125 -12.05 -7.40 -16.63
CA ASP A 125 -11.38 -6.26 -17.31
C ASP A 125 -11.29 -5.03 -16.39
N LEU A 126 -10.83 -5.23 -15.16
CA LEU A 126 -10.69 -4.14 -14.21
C LEU A 126 -9.40 -3.36 -14.50
N LYS A 127 -9.57 -2.11 -14.97
CA LYS A 127 -8.48 -1.20 -15.33
C LYS A 127 -8.87 0.27 -15.07
N THR A 128 -7.92 1.17 -15.11
CA THR A 128 -8.12 2.59 -14.78
C THR A 128 -9.11 3.30 -15.70
N GLU A 129 -9.28 2.84 -16.96
CA GLU A 129 -10.26 3.36 -17.92
C GLU A 129 -11.71 3.03 -17.54
N HIS A 130 -11.93 1.87 -16.88
CA HIS A 130 -13.26 1.39 -16.50
C HIS A 130 -13.71 1.84 -15.11
N LEU A 131 -12.96 2.70 -14.45
CA LEU A 131 -13.25 3.27 -13.15
C LEU A 131 -13.56 4.76 -13.30
N LEU A 132 -14.84 5.14 -13.23
CA LEU A 132 -15.27 6.53 -13.32
C LEU A 132 -15.39 7.16 -11.93
N ILE A 133 -14.94 8.41 -11.81
CA ILE A 133 -14.99 9.21 -10.58
C ILE A 133 -16.18 10.18 -10.69
N ARG A 134 -17.29 9.84 -10.05
CA ARG A 134 -18.48 10.68 -9.93
C ARG A 134 -18.48 11.42 -8.59
N GLY A 135 -17.93 12.63 -8.55
CA GLY A 135 -17.73 13.37 -7.31
C GLY A 135 -16.75 12.64 -6.38
N LYS A 136 -17.24 12.02 -5.30
CA LYS A 136 -16.44 11.18 -4.38
C LYS A 136 -16.68 9.67 -4.58
N GLN A 137 -17.55 9.30 -5.50
CA GLN A 137 -17.95 7.91 -5.71
C GLN A 137 -17.21 7.32 -6.90
N ILE A 138 -16.76 6.07 -6.74
CA ILE A 138 -16.22 5.28 -7.85
C ILE A 138 -17.34 4.45 -8.45
N VAL A 139 -17.41 4.43 -9.77
CA VAL A 139 -18.33 3.61 -10.54
C VAL A 139 -17.52 2.74 -11.50
N LEU A 140 -17.70 1.43 -11.40
CA LEU A 140 -17.08 0.44 -12.28
C LEU A 140 -17.99 0.20 -13.47
N ILE A 141 -17.48 0.42 -14.66
CA ILE A 141 -18.20 0.32 -15.93
C ILE A 141 -17.64 -0.80 -16.81
N ASP A 142 -18.35 -1.12 -17.88
CA ASP A 142 -17.97 -2.09 -18.91
C ASP A 142 -17.91 -3.55 -18.41
N TYR A 143 -19.08 -4.19 -18.49
CA TYR A 143 -19.28 -5.59 -18.10
C TYR A 143 -19.29 -6.57 -19.30
N GLY A 144 -18.81 -6.11 -20.48
CA GLY A 144 -18.88 -6.86 -21.74
C GLY A 144 -18.20 -8.23 -21.73
N ILE A 145 -17.10 -8.37 -20.99
CA ILE A 145 -16.42 -9.65 -20.82
C ILE A 145 -16.61 -10.29 -19.44
N SER A 146 -17.46 -9.69 -18.58
CA SER A 146 -17.77 -10.23 -17.26
C SER A 146 -18.49 -11.59 -17.35
N GLU A 147 -18.32 -12.41 -16.33
CA GLU A 147 -18.88 -13.78 -16.30
C GLU A 147 -19.54 -14.18 -14.99
N PHE A 148 -20.64 -14.97 -15.09
CA PHE A 148 -21.14 -15.71 -13.95
C PHE A 148 -20.19 -16.87 -13.62
N LEU A 149 -19.81 -17.00 -12.35
CA LEU A 149 -19.00 -18.13 -11.88
C LEU A 149 -19.75 -19.44 -12.06
N GLY A 150 -19.07 -20.45 -12.65
CA GLY A 150 -19.66 -21.76 -12.96
C GLY A 150 -19.83 -22.03 -14.46
N GLY A 151 -19.53 -21.08 -15.33
CA GLY A 151 -19.37 -21.27 -16.78
C GLY A 151 -18.05 -21.97 -17.15
N ASN A 152 -17.93 -22.43 -18.40
CA ASN A 152 -16.80 -23.25 -18.86
C ASN A 152 -15.43 -22.57 -18.97
N ALA A 153 -15.31 -21.28 -18.68
CA ALA A 153 -14.08 -20.50 -18.85
C ALA A 153 -13.83 -19.47 -17.74
N GLY A 154 -14.49 -19.60 -16.58
CA GLY A 154 -14.51 -18.56 -15.57
C GLY A 154 -13.14 -18.28 -14.94
N ARG A 155 -12.65 -17.06 -15.09
CA ARG A 155 -11.63 -16.51 -14.22
C ARG A 155 -12.13 -16.51 -12.77
N SER A 156 -11.21 -16.71 -11.82
CA SER A 156 -11.56 -16.69 -10.40
C SER A 156 -11.70 -15.26 -9.87
N PRO A 157 -12.46 -15.02 -8.77
CA PRO A 157 -12.47 -13.75 -8.07
C PRO A 157 -11.08 -13.21 -7.72
N GLY A 158 -10.09 -14.09 -7.52
CA GLY A 158 -8.70 -13.73 -7.28
C GLY A 158 -8.01 -13.03 -8.45
N GLU A 159 -8.53 -13.13 -9.67
CA GLU A 159 -8.00 -12.41 -10.83
C GLU A 159 -8.50 -10.97 -10.87
N ASP A 160 -9.77 -10.69 -10.52
CA ASP A 160 -10.24 -9.31 -10.32
C ASP A 160 -9.44 -8.60 -9.21
N LEU A 161 -9.06 -9.33 -8.15
CA LEU A 161 -8.22 -8.79 -7.08
C LEU A 161 -6.78 -8.53 -7.56
N TYR A 162 -6.27 -9.36 -8.45
CA TYR A 162 -4.97 -9.13 -9.09
C TYR A 162 -5.02 -7.87 -9.98
N ASP A 163 -6.04 -7.74 -10.82
CA ASP A 163 -6.23 -6.58 -11.69
C ASP A 163 -6.38 -5.28 -10.87
N LEU A 164 -7.13 -5.33 -9.75
CA LEU A 164 -7.18 -4.22 -8.80
C LEU A 164 -5.79 -3.92 -8.19
N GLY A 165 -4.96 -4.92 -7.97
CA GLY A 165 -3.58 -4.77 -7.55
C GLY A 165 -2.73 -3.99 -8.57
N GLN A 166 -2.94 -4.22 -9.87
CA GLN A 166 -2.29 -3.46 -10.94
C GLN A 166 -2.77 -1.99 -10.94
N VAL A 167 -4.08 -1.75 -10.86
CA VAL A 167 -4.66 -0.40 -10.71
C VAL A 167 -4.06 0.33 -9.49
N ALA A 168 -3.97 -0.36 -8.36
CA ALA A 168 -3.37 0.19 -7.14
C ALA A 168 -1.88 0.55 -7.34
N SER A 169 -1.14 -0.29 -8.06
CA SER A 169 0.27 -0.04 -8.38
C SER A 169 0.44 1.16 -9.31
N GLU A 170 -0.45 1.33 -10.28
CA GLU A 170 -0.49 2.50 -11.17
C GLU A 170 -0.78 3.77 -10.37
N MET A 171 -1.80 3.78 -9.50
CA MET A 171 -2.08 4.91 -8.61
C MET A 171 -0.88 5.26 -7.72
N LEU A 172 -0.16 4.26 -7.20
CA LEU A 172 1.02 4.48 -6.37
C LEU A 172 2.18 5.12 -7.13
N ALA A 173 2.30 4.89 -8.44
CA ALA A 173 3.31 5.56 -9.26
C ALA A 173 3.09 7.09 -9.33
N HIS A 174 1.85 7.55 -9.11
CA HIS A 174 1.48 8.96 -9.00
C HIS A 174 1.46 9.49 -7.56
N CYS A 175 1.95 8.72 -6.57
CA CYS A 175 1.96 9.13 -5.18
C CYS A 175 3.32 9.73 -4.79
N ASP A 176 3.40 11.06 -4.64
CA ASP A 176 4.63 11.76 -4.22
C ASP A 176 4.92 11.61 -2.72
N SER A 177 3.95 11.16 -1.95
CA SER A 177 4.12 10.95 -0.52
C SER A 177 4.80 9.61 -0.23
N TYR A 178 5.47 9.54 0.93
CA TYR A 178 5.99 8.27 1.39
C TYR A 178 4.86 7.23 1.54
N VAL A 179 5.03 6.08 0.89
CA VAL A 179 4.10 4.94 0.98
C VAL A 179 4.64 3.95 2.02
N PRO A 180 3.95 3.77 3.18
CA PRO A 180 4.37 2.83 4.23
C PRO A 180 4.47 1.40 3.71
N TYR A 181 5.43 0.64 4.26
CA TYR A 181 5.64 -0.76 3.90
C TYR A 181 4.36 -1.61 4.03
N ALA A 182 3.61 -1.40 5.13
CA ALA A 182 2.35 -2.11 5.35
C ALA A 182 1.35 -1.93 4.19
N PHE A 183 1.27 -0.70 3.63
CA PHE A 183 0.40 -0.44 2.48
C PHE A 183 0.94 -1.09 1.20
N ARG A 184 2.24 -0.96 0.94
CA ARG A 184 2.89 -1.65 -0.21
C ARG A 184 2.76 -3.16 -0.14
N ARG A 185 2.84 -3.74 1.09
CA ARG A 185 2.66 -5.18 1.29
C ARG A 185 1.26 -5.65 0.90
N MET A 186 0.21 -4.90 1.19
CA MET A 186 -1.15 -5.23 0.77
C MET A 186 -1.25 -5.32 -0.76
N ILE A 187 -0.68 -4.34 -1.48
CA ILE A 187 -0.70 -4.34 -2.95
C ILE A 187 0.16 -5.47 -3.52
N ARG A 188 1.36 -5.71 -2.96
CA ARG A 188 2.19 -6.85 -3.36
C ARG A 188 1.49 -8.19 -3.13
N LYS A 189 0.73 -8.36 -2.04
CA LYS A 189 -0.07 -9.54 -1.78
C LYS A 189 -1.11 -9.75 -2.88
N ALA A 190 -1.84 -8.71 -3.28
CA ALA A 190 -2.81 -8.79 -4.38
C ALA A 190 -2.15 -9.18 -5.71
N CYS A 191 -0.96 -8.63 -6.01
CA CYS A 191 -0.19 -8.87 -7.23
C CYS A 191 0.72 -10.12 -7.17
N ALA A 192 0.60 -11.00 -6.17
CA ALA A 192 1.43 -12.18 -6.08
C ALA A 192 1.25 -13.10 -7.30
N LYS A 193 2.35 -13.65 -7.83
CA LYS A 193 2.30 -14.59 -8.97
C LYS A 193 1.55 -15.87 -8.61
N ASP A 194 1.82 -16.39 -7.40
CA ASP A 194 1.10 -17.53 -6.86
C ASP A 194 -0.28 -17.09 -6.37
N MET A 195 -1.32 -17.68 -6.94
CA MET A 195 -2.72 -17.40 -6.57
C MET A 195 -2.99 -17.72 -5.10
N SER A 196 -2.34 -18.72 -4.52
CA SER A 196 -2.51 -19.10 -3.11
C SER A 196 -1.95 -18.05 -2.14
N ALA A 197 -1.03 -17.21 -2.60
CA ALA A 197 -0.44 -16.12 -1.83
C ALA A 197 -1.25 -14.80 -1.93
N ARG A 198 -2.28 -14.74 -2.79
CA ARG A 198 -3.14 -13.56 -2.97
C ARG A 198 -4.18 -13.44 -1.85
N TYR A 199 -4.97 -12.40 -1.91
CA TYR A 199 -6.19 -12.29 -1.12
C TYR A 199 -7.23 -13.33 -1.58
N ILE A 200 -7.89 -13.96 -0.62
CA ILE A 200 -8.93 -14.97 -0.87
C ILE A 200 -10.23 -14.28 -1.31
N SER A 201 -10.49 -13.07 -0.80
CA SER A 201 -11.70 -12.31 -1.11
C SER A 201 -11.47 -10.79 -1.07
N ALA A 202 -12.36 -10.04 -1.72
CA ALA A 202 -12.40 -8.58 -1.64
C ALA A 202 -12.61 -8.09 -0.20
N ALA A 203 -13.42 -8.80 0.59
CA ALA A 203 -13.68 -8.49 1.98
C ALA A 203 -12.42 -8.61 2.86
N GLU A 204 -11.57 -9.61 2.62
CA GLU A 204 -10.28 -9.75 3.32
C GLU A 204 -9.38 -8.55 3.05
N TRP A 205 -9.19 -8.18 1.80
CA TRP A 205 -8.35 -7.03 1.45
C TRP A 205 -8.93 -5.71 1.98
N LYS A 206 -10.26 -5.52 1.89
CA LYS A 206 -10.93 -4.35 2.45
C LYS A 206 -10.72 -4.23 3.96
N LYS A 207 -10.76 -5.35 4.69
CA LYS A 207 -10.47 -5.38 6.12
C LYS A 207 -9.08 -4.84 6.42
N ASP A 208 -8.06 -5.29 5.67
CA ASP A 208 -6.68 -4.83 5.84
C ASP A 208 -6.54 -3.32 5.58
N ILE A 209 -7.17 -2.79 4.51
CA ILE A 209 -7.19 -1.34 4.21
C ILE A 209 -7.89 -0.57 5.33
N THR A 210 -9.06 -1.03 5.77
CA THR A 210 -9.85 -0.37 6.84
C THR A 210 -9.06 -0.34 8.14
N GLU A 211 -8.40 -1.43 8.49
CA GLU A 211 -7.56 -1.50 9.70
C GLU A 211 -6.35 -0.55 9.58
N TRP A 212 -5.73 -0.48 8.41
CA TRP A 212 -4.64 0.46 8.15
C TRP A 212 -5.11 1.92 8.28
N CYS A 213 -6.26 2.28 7.70
CA CYS A 213 -6.87 3.61 7.84
C CYS A 213 -7.18 3.94 9.31
N ARG A 214 -7.78 2.99 10.06
CA ARG A 214 -8.11 3.15 11.49
C ARG A 214 -6.87 3.40 12.34
N LYS A 215 -5.79 2.65 12.10
CA LYS A 215 -4.50 2.84 12.80
C LYS A 215 -3.91 4.21 12.51
N ARG A 216 -4.11 4.73 11.30
CA ARG A 216 -3.66 6.06 10.89
C ARG A 216 -4.51 7.17 11.52
N SER A 217 -5.84 7.05 11.53
CA SER A 217 -6.75 8.04 12.14
C SER A 217 -6.65 8.11 13.67
N GLY A 218 -6.33 7.00 14.33
CA GLY A 218 -6.09 6.97 15.79
C GLY A 218 -4.77 7.64 16.22
N ASN A 219 -3.90 7.99 15.29
CA ASN A 219 -2.60 8.64 15.52
C ASN A 219 -2.62 10.15 15.19
N ASP A 220 -3.77 10.81 15.20
CA ASP A 220 -3.99 12.23 14.82
C ASP A 220 -3.23 13.28 15.64
N LYS A 221 -2.30 12.89 16.50
CA LYS A 221 -1.33 13.78 17.13
C LYS A 221 0.05 13.51 16.53
N GLU A 222 0.41 14.19 15.43
CA GLU A 222 1.77 14.24 14.88
C GLU A 222 2.52 12.89 14.80
N GLY A 223 1.84 11.81 14.38
CA GLY A 223 2.43 10.47 14.28
C GLY A 223 3.34 10.30 13.04
N LEU A 224 4.29 9.37 13.15
CA LEU A 224 5.06 8.92 12.00
C LEU A 224 4.22 7.96 11.14
N LEU A 225 4.32 8.11 9.82
CA LEU A 225 3.63 7.26 8.82
C LEU A 225 4.34 5.92 8.56
N ILE A 226 5.11 5.44 9.53
CA ILE A 226 5.90 4.19 9.42
C ILE A 226 5.44 3.21 10.49
N SER A 227 5.54 1.93 10.19
CA SER A 227 5.22 0.83 11.11
C SER A 227 6.45 0.02 11.53
N SER A 228 7.56 0.15 10.78
CA SER A 228 8.77 -0.63 11.03
C SER A 228 10.05 0.14 10.71
N ILE A 229 11.05 -0.05 11.57
CA ILE A 229 12.41 0.47 11.42
C ILE A 229 13.36 -0.70 11.62
N ALA A 230 14.25 -0.97 10.66
CA ALA A 230 15.32 -1.94 10.82
C ALA A 230 16.65 -1.22 11.04
N VAL A 231 17.40 -1.67 12.05
CA VAL A 231 18.77 -1.23 12.32
C VAL A 231 19.72 -2.37 12.01
N ILE A 232 20.62 -2.14 11.08
CA ILE A 232 21.56 -3.14 10.62
C ILE A 232 22.99 -2.58 10.55
N GLY A 233 23.97 -3.40 10.87
CA GLY A 233 25.38 -3.03 10.87
C GLY A 233 26.19 -3.80 9.84
N ASN A 234 27.23 -3.17 9.32
CA ASN A 234 28.16 -3.82 8.40
C ASN A 234 29.13 -4.79 9.07
N GLN A 235 29.21 -4.72 10.39
CA GLN A 235 30.10 -5.58 11.18
C GLN A 235 29.59 -5.77 12.61
N ARG A 236 30.08 -6.82 13.24
CA ARG A 236 29.77 -7.10 14.65
C ARG A 236 30.31 -5.98 15.55
N GLY A 237 29.55 -5.62 16.60
CA GLY A 237 29.95 -4.62 17.59
C GLY A 237 29.86 -3.17 17.11
N ILE A 238 29.23 -2.90 15.97
CA ILE A 238 29.05 -1.53 15.43
C ILE A 238 28.00 -0.71 16.20
N GLY A 239 27.19 -1.35 17.05
CA GLY A 239 26.19 -0.68 17.90
C GLY A 239 24.76 -0.77 17.41
N THR A 240 24.38 -1.79 16.64
CA THR A 240 23.00 -1.98 16.14
C THR A 240 21.99 -2.02 17.29
N THR A 241 22.24 -2.81 18.32
CA THR A 241 21.40 -2.90 19.53
C THR A 241 21.27 -1.54 20.21
N HIS A 242 22.40 -0.84 20.40
CA HIS A 242 22.45 0.47 21.04
C HIS A 242 21.58 1.48 20.28
N VAL A 243 21.72 1.58 18.95
CA VAL A 243 20.94 2.50 18.12
C VAL A 243 19.47 2.10 18.06
N ALA A 244 19.15 0.81 17.99
CA ALA A 244 17.74 0.36 17.98
C ALA A 244 17.03 0.69 19.30
N VAL A 245 17.68 0.47 20.43
CA VAL A 245 17.17 0.86 21.77
C VAL A 245 17.01 2.38 21.86
N SER A 246 18.01 3.14 21.43
CA SER A 246 17.99 4.62 21.45
C SER A 246 16.85 5.20 20.59
N ILE A 247 16.61 4.65 19.40
CA ILE A 247 15.47 5.03 18.54
C ILE A 247 14.15 4.70 19.23
N THR A 248 14.01 3.51 19.81
CA THR A 248 12.78 3.11 20.50
C THR A 248 12.45 4.06 21.66
N SER A 249 13.45 4.38 22.47
CA SER A 249 13.33 5.32 23.59
C SER A 249 13.02 6.74 23.13
N TYR A 250 13.65 7.21 22.04
CA TYR A 250 13.35 8.50 21.43
C TYR A 250 11.90 8.58 20.96
N LEU A 251 11.40 7.56 20.28
CA LEU A 251 10.01 7.50 19.81
C LEU A 251 9.03 7.53 20.98
N GLY A 252 9.31 6.77 22.04
CA GLY A 252 8.52 6.78 23.28
C GLY A 252 8.51 8.16 23.95
N GLN A 253 9.66 8.87 24.02
CA GLN A 253 9.74 10.25 24.53
C GLN A 253 8.92 11.24 23.70
N LYS A 254 8.74 10.99 22.40
CA LYS A 254 7.88 11.79 21.51
C LYS A 254 6.39 11.40 21.59
N GLY A 255 6.02 10.47 22.51
CA GLY A 255 4.65 9.99 22.67
C GLY A 255 4.20 9.01 21.56
N GLN A 256 5.15 8.52 20.75
CA GLN A 256 4.85 7.50 19.75
C GLN A 256 4.78 6.12 20.42
N ARG A 257 3.84 5.28 19.98
CA ARG A 257 3.85 3.87 20.36
C ARG A 257 4.94 3.17 19.56
N ALA A 258 6.00 2.76 20.22
CA ALA A 258 7.11 2.02 19.60
C ALA A 258 7.57 0.88 20.52
N PHE A 259 8.14 -0.18 19.94
CA PHE A 259 8.72 -1.28 20.68
C PHE A 259 9.97 -1.83 19.96
N TYR A 260 10.92 -2.26 20.78
CA TYR A 260 12.15 -2.90 20.33
C TYR A 260 11.92 -4.39 20.10
N ARG A 261 12.51 -4.93 19.02
CA ARG A 261 12.55 -6.37 18.72
C ARG A 261 13.98 -6.78 18.38
N ASN A 262 14.49 -7.80 19.09
CA ASN A 262 15.77 -8.40 18.77
C ASN A 262 15.60 -9.49 17.71
N LEU A 263 16.22 -9.31 16.55
CA LEU A 263 16.30 -10.31 15.48
C LEU A 263 17.74 -10.80 15.25
N SER A 264 18.71 -10.22 15.98
CA SER A 264 20.14 -10.53 15.80
C SER A 264 20.55 -11.91 16.34
N GLY A 265 19.66 -12.57 17.07
CA GLY A 265 19.93 -13.86 17.71
C GLY A 265 20.96 -13.78 18.86
N ARG A 266 21.17 -12.58 19.42
CA ARG A 266 22.14 -12.34 20.50
C ARG A 266 21.44 -11.75 21.71
N PRO A 267 21.90 -12.08 22.93
CA PRO A 267 21.34 -11.55 24.17
C PRO A 267 21.75 -10.08 24.43
N GLY A 268 21.75 -9.23 23.38
CA GLY A 268 22.22 -7.84 23.48
C GLY A 268 21.40 -6.99 24.43
N PHE A 269 20.10 -7.27 24.59
CA PHE A 269 19.25 -6.54 25.52
C PHE A 269 19.47 -6.96 26.98
N LEU A 270 19.68 -8.26 27.26
CA LEU A 270 19.99 -8.76 28.60
C LEU A 270 21.28 -8.14 29.14
N ALA A 271 22.27 -7.93 28.26
CA ALA A 271 23.50 -7.24 28.67
C ALA A 271 23.30 -5.76 29.02
N LEU A 272 22.27 -5.10 28.43
CA LEU A 272 21.87 -3.73 28.81
C LEU A 272 21.18 -3.72 30.18
N GLU A 273 20.36 -4.71 30.49
CA GLU A 273 19.67 -4.85 31.76
C GLU A 273 20.69 -5.02 32.93
N GLU A 274 21.65 -5.89 32.75
CA GLU A 274 22.70 -6.14 33.75
C GLU A 274 23.62 -4.93 33.99
N ASN A 275 23.92 -4.14 32.94
CA ASN A 275 24.90 -3.05 33.02
C ASN A 275 24.30 -1.68 33.38
N LEU A 276 23.00 -1.43 33.14
CA LEU A 276 22.41 -0.12 33.39
C LEU A 276 21.75 0.00 34.76
N ASN A 277 21.69 -1.06 35.55
CA ASN A 277 21.08 -1.09 36.91
C ASN A 277 19.67 -0.41 36.90
N THR A 278 18.87 -0.71 35.89
CA THR A 278 17.58 -0.09 35.62
C THR A 278 16.43 -1.00 36.01
N ASP A 279 15.40 -0.45 36.65
CA ASP A 279 14.18 -1.16 37.02
C ASP A 279 13.31 -1.46 35.78
N PHE A 280 13.60 -2.57 35.10
CA PHE A 280 12.74 -3.11 34.08
C PHE A 280 11.57 -3.89 34.71
N ARG A 281 10.39 -3.72 34.16
CA ARG A 281 9.20 -4.52 34.47
C ARG A 281 8.85 -5.38 33.29
N GLU A 282 8.77 -6.69 33.49
CA GLU A 282 8.29 -7.61 32.48
C GLU A 282 6.84 -8.00 32.76
N LYS A 283 6.02 -7.97 31.70
CA LYS A 283 4.66 -8.46 31.72
C LYS A 283 4.30 -9.03 30.36
N ASP A 284 3.82 -10.27 30.32
CA ASP A 284 3.34 -10.96 29.12
C ASP A 284 4.39 -10.99 27.99
N GLY A 285 5.68 -11.15 28.32
CA GLY A 285 6.78 -11.16 27.35
C GLY A 285 7.18 -9.80 26.82
N ILE A 286 6.68 -8.72 27.44
CA ILE A 286 7.04 -7.35 27.08
C ILE A 286 7.75 -6.72 28.26
N ILE A 287 8.92 -6.14 27.96
CA ILE A 287 9.74 -5.40 28.91
C ILE A 287 9.36 -3.93 28.83
N TYR A 288 9.13 -3.32 29.99
CA TYR A 288 8.74 -1.92 30.12
C TYR A 288 9.77 -1.14 30.94
N HIS A 289 10.16 -0.01 30.43
CA HIS A 289 10.92 1.00 31.16
C HIS A 289 10.52 2.38 30.68
N ARG A 290 9.99 3.22 31.55
CA ARG A 290 9.56 4.62 31.34
C ARG A 290 9.09 4.96 29.89
N TRP A 291 10.00 5.14 28.95
CA TRP A 291 9.74 5.49 27.54
C TRP A 291 9.96 4.33 26.57
N PHE A 292 10.53 3.25 27.07
CA PHE A 292 10.94 2.09 26.28
C PHE A 292 9.99 0.92 26.49
N ARG A 293 9.72 0.24 25.42
CA ARG A 293 9.09 -1.08 25.40
C ARG A 293 9.92 -2.01 24.53
N GLY A 294 10.15 -3.22 24.97
CA GLY A 294 10.88 -4.23 24.22
C GLY A 294 10.21 -5.58 24.32
N MET A 295 10.33 -6.39 23.29
CA MET A 295 9.95 -7.81 23.38
C MET A 295 11.06 -8.54 24.10
N ALA A 296 10.71 -9.34 25.11
CA ALA A 296 11.66 -10.21 25.80
C ALA A 296 12.23 -11.23 24.80
N ASP A 297 13.52 -11.47 24.90
CA ASP A 297 14.22 -12.39 24.00
C ASP A 297 14.28 -13.78 24.64
N TYR A 298 13.30 -14.61 24.35
CA TYR A 298 13.26 -16.01 24.79
C TYR A 298 13.96 -16.97 23.82
N GLY A 299 14.66 -16.42 22.80
CA GLY A 299 15.31 -17.20 21.74
C GLY A 299 14.36 -17.52 20.56
N PRO A 300 14.92 -18.06 19.49
CA PRO A 300 14.19 -18.26 18.23
C PRO A 300 13.06 -19.29 18.29
N ALA A 301 12.98 -20.08 19.35
CA ALA A 301 11.96 -21.14 19.52
C ALA A 301 10.66 -20.65 20.18
N VAL A 302 10.60 -19.42 20.67
CA VAL A 302 9.44 -18.89 21.40
C VAL A 302 8.93 -17.63 20.72
N GLU A 303 7.80 -17.75 20.01
CA GLU A 303 7.07 -16.60 19.52
C GLU A 303 6.22 -15.99 20.66
N PRO A 304 6.32 -14.67 20.90
CA PRO A 304 5.47 -14.02 21.90
C PRO A 304 4.00 -14.12 21.51
N GLN A 305 3.15 -14.47 22.47
CA GLN A 305 1.70 -14.63 22.24
C GLN A 305 1.03 -13.33 21.76
N HIS A 306 1.62 -12.17 22.06
CA HIS A 306 1.11 -10.87 21.64
C HIS A 306 2.24 -9.96 21.17
N THR A 307 2.13 -9.49 19.93
CA THR A 307 3.02 -8.43 19.42
C THR A 307 2.49 -7.06 19.88
N PRO A 308 3.33 -6.21 20.52
CA PRO A 308 2.92 -4.87 20.92
C PRO A 308 2.44 -4.03 19.72
N GLU A 309 1.44 -3.19 19.94
CA GLU A 309 1.02 -2.21 18.94
C GLU A 309 2.01 -1.05 18.82
N GLY A 310 2.26 -0.59 17.60
CA GLY A 310 3.09 0.58 17.31
C GLY A 310 4.20 0.32 16.31
N ILE A 311 5.20 1.21 16.30
CA ILE A 311 6.35 1.13 15.40
C ILE A 311 7.30 0.06 15.93
N CYS A 312 7.54 -0.99 15.13
CA CYS A 312 8.52 -2.02 15.45
C CYS A 312 9.93 -1.52 15.09
N VAL A 313 10.84 -1.46 16.08
CA VAL A 313 12.26 -1.15 15.85
C VAL A 313 13.05 -2.44 16.01
N SER A 314 13.49 -3.00 14.88
CA SER A 314 14.18 -4.28 14.82
C SER A 314 15.70 -4.10 14.84
N ASP A 315 16.38 -4.76 15.78
CA ASP A 315 17.82 -4.97 15.73
C ASP A 315 18.12 -6.20 14.86
N CYS A 316 18.59 -5.97 13.65
CA CYS A 316 18.88 -7.03 12.67
C CYS A 316 20.34 -7.50 12.73
N GLY A 317 21.14 -6.99 13.66
CA GLY A 317 22.58 -7.34 13.77
C GLY A 317 23.32 -7.04 12.48
N THR A 318 23.80 -8.09 11.79
CA THR A 318 24.51 -7.98 10.51
C THR A 318 23.79 -8.74 9.38
N ASP A 319 22.56 -9.18 9.58
CA ASP A 319 21.80 -9.94 8.61
C ASP A 319 20.86 -9.03 7.81
N PHE A 320 21.20 -8.79 6.55
CA PHE A 320 20.47 -7.91 5.65
C PHE A 320 19.09 -8.46 5.26
N THR A 321 18.89 -9.77 5.30
CA THR A 321 17.60 -10.37 4.93
C THR A 321 16.50 -10.02 5.92
N LEU A 322 16.85 -9.78 7.18
CA LEU A 322 15.93 -9.38 8.25
C LEU A 322 15.47 -7.92 8.15
N ALA A 323 16.14 -7.11 7.32
CA ALA A 323 15.85 -5.69 7.15
C ALA A 323 15.01 -5.38 5.91
N GLU A 324 14.85 -6.32 4.97
CA GLU A 324 14.31 -6.07 3.64
C GLU A 324 12.89 -5.49 3.62
N ASP A 325 12.10 -5.85 4.60
CA ASP A 325 10.68 -5.49 4.71
C ASP A 325 10.40 -4.27 5.61
N ALA A 326 11.44 -3.59 6.10
CA ALA A 326 11.24 -2.43 6.95
C ALA A 326 10.88 -1.16 6.16
N ASP A 327 10.03 -0.31 6.74
CA ASP A 327 9.70 1.01 6.20
C ASP A 327 10.90 1.93 6.14
N VAL A 328 11.77 1.83 7.15
CA VAL A 328 13.01 2.60 7.25
C VAL A 328 14.13 1.65 7.60
N ILE A 329 15.19 1.67 6.80
CA ILE A 329 16.40 0.91 7.07
C ILE A 329 17.51 1.87 7.46
N ILE A 330 18.11 1.64 8.63
CA ILE A 330 19.26 2.39 9.13
C ILE A 330 20.48 1.49 9.07
N TYR A 331 21.40 1.82 8.16
CA TYR A 331 22.66 1.11 7.98
C TYR A 331 23.75 1.74 8.81
N LEU A 332 24.30 0.99 9.77
CA LEU A 332 25.41 1.45 10.61
C LEU A 332 26.76 1.07 10.01
N THR A 333 27.65 2.05 9.95
CA THR A 333 29.06 1.84 9.62
C THR A 333 29.98 2.57 10.57
N GLY A 334 31.21 2.06 10.71
CA GLY A 334 32.24 2.72 11.51
C GLY A 334 32.82 3.93 10.80
N SER A 335 33.44 4.83 11.58
CA SER A 335 34.09 6.05 11.09
C SER A 335 35.42 5.83 10.37
N ARG A 336 35.88 4.59 10.25
CA ARG A 336 37.15 4.25 9.57
C ARG A 336 36.91 3.99 8.09
N PRO A 337 37.76 4.48 7.14
CA PRO A 337 37.52 4.39 5.70
C PRO A 337 37.32 2.96 5.17
N TRP A 338 37.99 1.97 5.75
CA TRP A 338 37.87 0.57 5.33
C TRP A 338 36.57 -0.11 5.78
N HIS A 339 35.86 0.45 6.76
CA HIS A 339 34.56 -0.07 7.18
C HIS A 339 33.44 0.21 6.16
N SER A 340 33.60 1.24 5.34
CA SER A 340 32.56 1.66 4.40
C SER A 340 32.54 0.85 3.08
N ARG A 341 33.64 0.17 2.73
CA ARG A 341 33.80 -0.44 1.41
C ARG A 341 32.88 -1.65 1.15
N MET A 342 32.62 -2.49 2.15
CA MET A 342 31.73 -3.66 2.01
C MET A 342 30.24 -3.28 1.96
N LEU A 343 29.84 -2.25 2.67
CA LEU A 343 28.46 -1.76 2.70
C LEU A 343 28.00 -1.12 1.41
N MET A 344 28.92 -0.51 0.66
CA MET A 344 28.58 0.27 -0.52
C MET A 344 27.97 -0.57 -1.65
N GLN A 345 28.38 -1.83 -1.79
CA GLN A 345 27.87 -2.67 -2.88
C GLN A 345 26.43 -3.16 -2.65
N GLU A 346 26.06 -3.51 -1.42
CA GLU A 346 24.71 -3.99 -1.07
C GLU A 346 23.74 -2.83 -0.82
N TYR A 347 24.22 -1.76 -0.19
CA TYR A 347 23.44 -0.57 0.10
C TYR A 347 23.07 0.25 -1.13
N LEU A 348 24.00 0.39 -2.11
CA LEU A 348 23.78 1.16 -3.33
C LEU A 348 22.73 0.52 -4.27
N GLN A 349 22.38 -0.74 -4.03
CA GLN A 349 21.33 -1.42 -4.79
C GLN A 349 19.91 -1.17 -4.24
N LYS A 350 19.78 -0.53 -3.06
CA LYS A 350 18.49 -0.34 -2.39
C LYS A 350 18.25 1.15 -2.06
N ASP A 351 17.33 1.79 -2.76
CA ASP A 351 17.02 3.24 -2.69
C ASP A 351 16.42 3.74 -1.36
N SER A 352 16.15 2.88 -0.35
CA SER A 352 15.29 3.22 0.80
C SER A 352 15.99 3.36 2.15
N GLY A 353 17.33 3.35 2.18
CA GLY A 353 18.08 3.33 3.45
C GLY A 353 18.70 4.67 3.86
N ILE A 354 19.05 4.78 5.14
CA ILE A 354 19.82 5.89 5.71
C ILE A 354 21.15 5.34 6.21
N LEU A 355 22.26 5.81 5.64
CA LEU A 355 23.58 5.44 6.13
C LEU A 355 23.92 6.26 7.36
N MET A 356 24.24 5.58 8.46
CA MET A 356 24.64 6.22 9.72
C MET A 356 26.08 5.85 10.07
N ILE A 357 26.89 6.85 10.32
CA ILE A 357 28.28 6.70 10.76
C ILE A 357 28.37 6.86 12.26
N THR A 358 28.92 5.86 12.95
CA THR A 358 29.15 5.91 14.39
C THR A 358 30.55 5.40 14.73
N PRO A 359 31.34 6.04 15.62
CA PRO A 359 31.07 7.36 16.20
C PRO A 359 31.13 8.48 15.16
N SER A 360 30.67 9.68 15.54
CA SER A 360 30.51 10.82 14.66
C SER A 360 31.78 11.20 13.89
N ASN A 361 31.63 11.28 12.57
CA ASN A 361 32.63 11.85 11.66
C ASN A 361 31.95 12.64 10.55
N PRO A 362 31.64 13.94 10.76
CA PRO A 362 30.93 14.78 9.78
C PRO A 362 31.66 14.90 8.45
N GLY A 363 32.99 14.94 8.45
CA GLY A 363 33.79 15.02 7.22
C GLY A 363 33.62 13.77 6.37
N MET A 364 33.67 12.58 6.98
CA MET A 364 33.42 11.31 6.30
C MET A 364 31.97 11.21 5.83
N ALA A 365 31.00 11.64 6.65
CA ALA A 365 29.59 11.64 6.28
C ALA A 365 29.34 12.49 5.04
N HIS A 366 29.93 13.70 4.97
CA HIS A 366 29.85 14.56 3.80
C HIS A 366 30.50 13.94 2.55
N ALA A 367 31.69 13.36 2.71
CA ALA A 367 32.39 12.70 1.60
C ALA A 367 31.59 11.49 1.04
N LEU A 368 31.01 10.67 1.93
CA LEU A 368 30.19 9.54 1.52
C LEU A 368 28.89 9.98 0.87
N ALA A 369 28.21 10.99 1.41
CA ALA A 369 26.99 11.53 0.81
C ALA A 369 27.25 12.05 -0.62
N LYS A 370 28.39 12.75 -0.84
CA LYS A 370 28.80 13.22 -2.16
C LYS A 370 29.14 12.08 -3.12
N ALA A 371 29.82 11.04 -2.63
CA ALA A 371 30.26 9.91 -3.45
C ALA A 371 29.12 8.98 -3.85
N THR A 372 28.10 8.86 -3.02
CA THR A 372 27.01 7.87 -3.19
C THR A 372 25.69 8.47 -3.66
N GLY A 373 25.53 9.79 -3.55
CA GLY A 373 24.23 10.45 -3.74
C GLY A 373 23.18 10.14 -2.65
N HIS A 374 23.55 9.32 -1.66
CA HIS A 374 22.65 8.88 -0.60
C HIS A 374 22.71 9.80 0.64
N ARG A 375 21.65 9.72 1.45
CA ARG A 375 21.59 10.43 2.72
C ARG A 375 22.50 9.76 3.74
N VAL A 376 23.53 10.47 4.19
CA VAL A 376 24.47 10.02 5.23
C VAL A 376 24.30 10.88 6.48
N VAL A 377 24.19 10.24 7.63
CA VAL A 377 24.00 10.88 8.93
C VAL A 377 25.19 10.54 9.85
N SER A 378 25.71 11.53 10.54
CA SER A 378 26.77 11.34 11.51
C SER A 378 26.16 11.30 12.90
N MET A 379 26.32 10.15 13.61
CA MET A 379 25.76 9.91 14.93
C MET A 379 26.78 10.24 16.02
N PRO A 380 26.51 11.18 16.93
CA PRO A 380 27.34 11.43 18.10
C PRO A 380 27.42 10.20 19.00
N TYR A 381 28.39 10.18 19.89
CA TYR A 381 28.45 9.14 20.93
C TYR A 381 27.24 9.29 21.86
N ASP A 382 26.57 8.17 22.12
CA ASP A 382 25.40 8.08 22.99
C ASP A 382 25.77 7.22 24.19
N GLU A 383 25.87 7.83 25.37
CA GLU A 383 26.24 7.10 26.59
C GLU A 383 25.11 6.21 27.11
N ASN A 384 23.87 6.68 26.92
CA ASN A 384 22.71 5.98 27.48
C ASN A 384 21.57 5.89 26.45
N PRO A 385 21.44 4.77 25.74
CA PRO A 385 20.43 4.58 24.71
C PRO A 385 18.98 4.63 25.24
N MET A 386 18.79 4.43 26.55
CA MET A 386 17.47 4.55 27.18
C MET A 386 17.06 6.01 27.37
N HIS A 387 18.01 6.94 27.35
CA HIS A 387 17.80 8.36 27.55
C HIS A 387 18.60 9.20 26.56
N PRO A 388 18.33 9.10 25.22
CA PRO A 388 19.07 9.86 24.23
C PRO A 388 19.02 11.37 24.52
N ASP A 389 20.20 11.99 24.51
CA ASP A 389 20.36 13.41 24.82
C ASP A 389 19.75 14.33 23.74
N ARG A 390 19.85 15.66 23.95
CA ARG A 390 19.29 16.63 23.01
C ARG A 390 19.96 16.56 21.63
N THR A 391 21.23 16.22 21.56
CA THR A 391 22.01 16.13 20.32
C THR A 391 21.58 14.93 19.52
N ILE A 392 21.50 13.77 20.16
CA ILE A 392 21.01 12.52 19.59
C ILE A 392 19.56 12.68 19.08
N ARG A 393 18.68 13.29 19.90
CA ARG A 393 17.28 13.52 19.50
C ARG A 393 17.16 14.42 18.28
N ARG A 394 18.03 15.42 18.10
CA ARG A 394 18.05 16.26 16.88
C ARG A 394 18.41 15.44 15.63
N VAL A 395 19.33 14.50 15.75
CA VAL A 395 19.67 13.58 14.64
C VAL A 395 18.45 12.76 14.25
N TYR A 396 17.74 12.16 15.23
CA TYR A 396 16.51 11.42 14.95
C TYR A 396 15.37 12.31 14.41
N ASP A 397 15.20 13.53 14.93
CA ASP A 397 14.24 14.51 14.38
C ASP A 397 14.51 14.78 12.89
N GLN A 398 15.78 14.87 12.48
CA GLN A 398 16.15 15.04 11.07
C GLN A 398 15.83 13.77 10.25
N ILE A 399 16.15 12.58 10.78
CA ILE A 399 15.92 11.31 10.13
C ILE A 399 14.42 11.13 9.85
N PHE A 400 13.59 11.32 10.86
CA PHE A 400 12.17 10.99 10.79
C PHE A 400 11.29 12.12 10.26
N ARG A 401 11.86 13.32 9.94
CA ARG A 401 11.09 14.48 9.41
C ARG A 401 10.27 14.13 8.16
N LYS A 402 10.84 13.38 7.22
CA LYS A 402 10.17 13.01 5.96
C LYS A 402 9.02 12.00 6.13
N TYR A 403 8.98 11.33 7.29
CA TYR A 403 7.96 10.32 7.59
C TYR A 403 6.82 10.86 8.47
N LYS A 404 6.83 12.15 8.80
CA LYS A 404 5.72 12.79 9.51
C LYS A 404 4.55 12.99 8.57
N GLY A 405 3.32 12.70 9.05
CA GLY A 405 2.10 13.03 8.33
C GLY A 405 2.01 14.54 8.07
N ARG A 406 1.66 14.94 6.86
CA ARG A 406 1.26 16.33 6.60
C ARG A 406 -0.11 16.54 7.26
N LYS A 407 -0.31 17.64 8.00
CA LYS A 407 -1.64 18.10 8.39
C LYS A 407 -2.41 18.37 7.08
N GLY A 408 -3.31 17.47 6.71
CA GLY A 408 -4.26 17.73 5.65
C GLY A 408 -5.19 18.84 6.13
N HIS A 409 -5.19 19.97 5.45
CA HIS A 409 -6.34 20.86 5.50
C HIS A 409 -7.43 20.16 4.67
N PHE A 410 -8.46 19.66 5.37
CA PHE A 410 -9.74 19.28 4.77
C PHE A 410 -10.59 20.53 4.59
#